data_46a658d5cef870db42b5033d9dc3f491
#
_entry.id   46a658d5cef870db42b5033d9dc3f491
#
_cell.length_a   1.000
_cell.length_b   1.000
_cell.length_c   1.000
_cell.angle_alpha   90.00
_cell.angle_beta   90.00
_cell.angle_gamma   90.00
#
_symmetry.space_group_name_H-M   'P 1'
#
loop_
_entity.id
_entity.type
_entity.pdbx_description
1 polymer ?
#
loop_
_entity_poly.entity_id
_entity_poly.type
_entity_poly.pdbx_seq_one_letter_code
_entity_poly.pdbx_strand_id
1 'polypeptide(L)'
;MADVFLAYDLVLDRDVALKLLKDRYATDEEFVERFRREAKSAAALSNRHIVPVFDRGETEDGTYYIAMEYVPGGDLGDLIEKEGALSPRRAVEIGLQVAEALRAAHERGTVHRDVKPRNILITRSGHVKVADFGIARAAEATTISHPGDILGSVKYMSPEQAAGEPIGPESDLYSLGVVLYKALTGRVPFDVVTPADLPVEHAKGPPRRPSEANPEVTEAMDTVVRRLLATDPADRYASAAELMEVLGRVRDALPPRASSSNEATTAAPGDPISPGPPTSGNGVVARSRRSVWVLMTLAVLIAVLGVVGWGLLQSSSEVGGFGAAGGTAGERDRSGREEVEVPALKGLGVREARERLSKAGFEVAVRFRKSSEQDTVLAQSVAGGELAREGSKIVLTVGEGPQVARVPNLVGLTYEEAEADLEEAGLLLGGVNEVSSGTVPAGVIADQDPPAGTMLESGSYVYLTTSVGPQGKTSYGF
;
A
#
# COMPACT_ATOMS: atom_id res chain seq x y z
N MET A 1 -1.07 4.72 -1.43
CA MET A 1 -1.07 5.39 -0.10
C MET A 1 0.31 5.27 0.58
N ALA A 2 0.89 4.10 0.72
CA ALA A 2 2.18 3.88 1.36
C ALA A 2 3.06 2.93 0.54
N ASP A 3 4.38 3.03 0.70
CA ASP A 3 5.35 2.08 0.14
C ASP A 3 5.92 1.22 1.26
N VAL A 4 6.27 -0.04 0.94
CA VAL A 4 6.82 -0.98 1.92
C VAL A 4 8.25 -1.35 1.52
N PHE A 5 9.18 -1.18 2.45
CA PHE A 5 10.59 -1.44 2.26
C PHE A 5 11.08 -2.53 3.22
N LEU A 6 12.05 -3.31 2.78
CA LEU A 6 12.86 -4.11 3.70
C LEU A 6 13.84 -3.17 4.40
N ALA A 7 13.81 -3.13 5.72
CA ALA A 7 14.70 -2.33 6.56
C ALA A 7 15.33 -3.17 7.67
N TYR A 8 16.37 -2.65 8.29
CA TYR A 8 17.06 -3.31 9.39
C TYR A 8 16.92 -2.49 10.67
N ASP A 9 16.33 -3.08 11.70
CA ASP A 9 16.20 -2.51 13.05
C ASP A 9 17.55 -2.61 13.76
N LEU A 10 18.27 -1.49 13.81
CA LEU A 10 19.60 -1.40 14.42
C LEU A 10 19.61 -1.60 15.95
N VAL A 11 18.47 -1.42 16.60
CA VAL A 11 18.34 -1.56 18.06
C VAL A 11 18.13 -3.01 18.44
N LEU A 12 17.28 -3.71 17.72
CA LEU A 12 16.90 -5.10 17.99
C LEU A 12 17.61 -6.12 17.09
N ASP A 13 18.50 -5.66 16.19
CA ASP A 13 19.36 -6.48 15.33
C ASP A 13 18.54 -7.48 14.46
N ARG A 14 17.53 -6.97 13.72
CA ARG A 14 16.61 -7.79 12.93
C ARG A 14 16.09 -7.10 11.68
N ASP A 15 15.71 -7.91 10.68
CA ASP A 15 14.97 -7.43 9.51
C ASP A 15 13.53 -7.07 9.89
N VAL A 16 13.04 -5.96 9.33
CA VAL A 16 11.66 -5.48 9.48
C VAL A 16 11.10 -5.03 8.13
N ALA A 17 9.79 -5.12 7.96
CA ALA A 17 9.08 -4.44 6.90
C ALA A 17 8.71 -3.04 7.39
N LEU A 18 9.18 -2.01 6.69
CA LEU A 18 8.93 -0.61 7.01
C LEU A 18 7.96 -0.02 5.99
N LYS A 19 6.73 0.26 6.42
CA LYS A 19 5.69 0.90 5.61
C LYS A 19 5.75 2.40 5.82
N LEU A 20 6.04 3.16 4.76
CA LEU A 20 6.16 4.61 4.79
C LEU A 20 4.95 5.26 4.10
N LEU A 21 4.34 6.24 4.74
CA LEU A 21 3.30 7.05 4.12
C LEU A 21 3.93 7.93 3.03
N LYS A 22 3.38 7.89 1.80
CA LYS A 22 3.90 8.72 0.70
C LYS A 22 3.75 10.21 1.00
N ASP A 23 4.75 11.01 0.67
CA ASP A 23 4.82 12.46 0.96
C ASP A 23 3.55 13.22 0.54
N ARG A 24 2.96 12.86 -0.61
CA ARG A 24 1.71 13.46 -1.10
C ARG A 24 0.52 13.31 -0.16
N TYR A 25 0.57 12.35 0.78
CA TYR A 25 -0.47 12.11 1.79
C TYR A 25 -0.06 12.56 3.20
N ALA A 26 1.22 12.87 3.41
CA ALA A 26 1.75 13.28 4.71
C ALA A 26 1.21 14.65 5.19
N THR A 27 0.73 15.47 4.25
CA THR A 27 0.13 16.79 4.55
C THR A 27 -1.40 16.74 4.68
N ASP A 28 -2.02 15.60 4.43
CA ASP A 28 -3.46 15.42 4.57
C ASP A 28 -3.76 14.70 5.90
N GLU A 29 -4.33 15.47 6.84
CA GLU A 29 -4.58 15.01 8.21
C GLU A 29 -5.50 13.77 8.25
N GLU A 30 -6.43 13.63 7.30
CA GLU A 30 -7.31 12.48 7.21
C GLU A 30 -6.56 11.20 6.84
N PHE A 31 -5.60 11.28 5.89
CA PHE A 31 -4.75 10.15 5.51
C PHE A 31 -3.78 9.76 6.64
N VAL A 32 -3.19 10.74 7.31
CA VAL A 32 -2.31 10.51 8.47
C VAL A 32 -3.08 9.82 9.59
N GLU A 33 -4.28 10.29 9.93
CA GLU A 33 -5.08 9.68 10.99
C GLU A 33 -5.55 8.26 10.61
N ARG A 34 -5.88 8.00 9.36
CA ARG A 34 -6.17 6.65 8.85
C ARG A 34 -4.97 5.73 9.00
N PHE A 35 -3.78 6.19 8.59
CA PHE A 35 -2.53 5.44 8.71
C PHE A 35 -2.19 5.11 10.17
N ARG A 36 -2.37 6.06 11.07
CA ARG A 36 -2.21 5.86 12.52
C ARG A 36 -3.21 4.86 13.09
N ARG A 37 -4.46 4.92 12.63
CA ARG A 37 -5.55 4.03 13.07
C ARG A 37 -5.33 2.60 12.59
N GLU A 38 -4.87 2.41 11.35
CA GLU A 38 -4.46 1.11 10.82
C GLU A 38 -3.39 0.47 11.70
N ALA A 39 -2.30 1.21 11.99
CA ALA A 39 -1.23 0.72 12.86
C ALA A 39 -1.75 0.34 14.26
N LYS A 40 -2.60 1.18 14.86
CA LYS A 40 -3.17 0.93 16.20
C LYS A 40 -4.02 -0.34 16.24
N SER A 41 -4.84 -0.57 15.23
CA SER A 41 -5.72 -1.73 15.17
C SER A 41 -4.94 -3.01 14.91
N ALA A 42 -3.98 -2.99 13.99
CA ALA A 42 -3.10 -4.12 13.74
C ALA A 42 -2.25 -4.48 14.97
N ALA A 43 -1.72 -3.48 15.68
CA ALA A 43 -0.95 -3.69 16.91
C ALA A 43 -1.76 -4.31 18.07
N ALA A 44 -3.09 -4.13 18.08
CA ALA A 44 -3.96 -4.75 19.07
C ALA A 44 -4.23 -6.24 18.81
N LEU A 45 -3.88 -6.74 17.61
CA LEU A 45 -4.10 -8.13 17.23
C LEU A 45 -2.86 -8.97 17.54
N SER A 46 -3.07 -10.09 18.26
CA SER A 46 -2.02 -11.05 18.56
C SER A 46 -2.47 -12.44 18.09
N ASN A 47 -1.97 -12.87 16.95
CA ASN A 47 -2.23 -14.19 16.37
C ASN A 47 -1.05 -14.58 15.47
N ARG A 48 -0.70 -15.88 15.43
CA ARG A 48 0.43 -16.38 14.62
C ARG A 48 0.24 -16.19 13.12
N HIS A 49 -1.00 -16.04 12.66
CA HIS A 49 -1.38 -15.81 11.26
C HIS A 49 -1.68 -14.35 10.95
N ILE A 50 -1.29 -13.43 11.82
CA ILE A 50 -1.34 -11.97 11.60
C ILE A 50 0.09 -11.45 11.64
N VAL A 51 0.42 -10.52 10.74
CA VAL A 51 1.70 -9.81 10.77
C VAL A 51 1.72 -8.87 11.98
N PRO A 52 2.60 -9.08 12.98
CA PRO A 52 2.68 -8.18 14.13
C PRO A 52 3.28 -6.83 13.73
N VAL A 53 2.66 -5.76 14.21
CA VAL A 53 3.22 -4.41 14.18
C VAL A 53 4.14 -4.26 15.39
N PHE A 54 5.37 -3.83 15.17
CA PHE A 54 6.39 -3.64 16.20
C PHE A 54 6.41 -2.22 16.72
N ASP A 55 6.33 -1.24 15.81
CA ASP A 55 6.40 0.18 16.13
C ASP A 55 5.71 1.03 15.06
N ARG A 56 5.41 2.27 15.41
CA ARG A 56 4.95 3.32 14.52
C ARG A 56 5.46 4.67 14.99
N GLY A 57 5.74 5.54 14.08
CA GLY A 57 6.23 6.88 14.43
C GLY A 57 6.21 7.84 13.28
N GLU A 58 6.88 8.94 13.51
CA GLU A 58 7.14 10.00 12.56
C GLU A 58 8.65 10.28 12.63
N THR A 59 9.30 10.38 11.48
CA THR A 59 10.72 10.69 11.38
C THR A 59 10.95 12.20 11.53
N GLU A 60 12.20 12.63 11.71
CA GLU A 60 12.55 14.05 11.89
C GLU A 60 12.17 14.93 10.69
N ASP A 61 12.07 14.35 9.50
CA ASP A 61 11.63 14.99 8.25
C ASP A 61 10.11 14.96 8.04
N GLY A 62 9.33 14.45 9.02
CA GLY A 62 7.87 14.43 8.99
C GLY A 62 7.26 13.24 8.24
N THR A 63 8.04 12.20 7.93
CA THR A 63 7.54 10.99 7.27
C THR A 63 6.96 10.02 8.31
N TYR A 64 5.69 9.61 8.13
CA TYR A 64 5.04 8.63 9.02
C TYR A 64 5.41 7.20 8.61
N TYR A 65 5.73 6.35 9.62
CA TYR A 65 6.09 4.96 9.39
C TYR A 65 5.34 3.97 10.28
N ILE A 66 5.26 2.73 9.80
CA ILE A 66 4.86 1.55 10.57
C ILE A 66 5.94 0.49 10.36
N ALA A 67 6.56 0.03 11.44
CA ALA A 67 7.50 -1.08 11.46
C ALA A 67 6.77 -2.37 11.84
N MET A 68 6.91 -3.42 11.03
CA MET A 68 6.24 -4.70 11.22
C MET A 68 7.14 -5.88 10.87
N GLU A 69 6.70 -7.11 11.19
CA GLU A 69 7.45 -8.32 10.84
C GLU A 69 7.69 -8.41 9.34
N TYR A 70 8.95 -8.63 8.97
CA TYR A 70 9.30 -8.99 7.61
C TYR A 70 9.03 -10.48 7.36
N VAL A 71 8.21 -10.79 6.36
CA VAL A 71 7.87 -12.16 5.96
C VAL A 71 8.54 -12.50 4.62
N PRO A 72 9.63 -13.30 4.62
CA PRO A 72 10.54 -13.44 3.47
C PRO A 72 10.08 -14.44 2.39
N GLY A 73 8.85 -14.87 2.36
CA GLY A 73 8.36 -15.91 1.43
C GLY A 73 7.51 -15.38 0.27
N GLY A 74 7.33 -14.07 0.17
CA GLY A 74 6.43 -13.44 -0.82
C GLY A 74 4.97 -13.51 -0.42
N ASP A 75 4.08 -13.19 -1.34
CA ASP A 75 2.64 -13.21 -1.13
C ASP A 75 1.93 -14.33 -1.91
N LEU A 76 0.66 -14.55 -1.61
CA LEU A 76 -0.16 -15.58 -2.29
C LEU A 76 -0.40 -15.25 -3.77
N GLY A 77 -0.38 -13.97 -4.15
CA GLY A 77 -0.50 -13.54 -5.54
C GLY A 77 0.69 -14.02 -6.37
N ASP A 78 1.91 -13.73 -5.91
CA ASP A 78 3.15 -14.20 -6.53
C ASP A 78 3.20 -15.73 -6.63
N LEU A 79 2.71 -16.41 -5.57
CA LEU A 79 2.63 -17.87 -5.58
C LEU A 79 1.70 -18.40 -6.67
N ILE A 80 0.49 -17.82 -6.80
CA ILE A 80 -0.50 -18.22 -7.82
C ILE A 80 0.00 -17.84 -9.22
N GLU A 81 0.63 -16.69 -9.39
CA GLU A 81 1.20 -16.27 -10.69
C GLU A 81 2.30 -17.24 -11.15
N LYS A 82 3.12 -17.73 -10.23
CA LYS A 82 4.22 -18.66 -10.51
C LYS A 82 3.78 -20.10 -10.74
N GLU A 83 2.86 -20.60 -9.90
CA GLU A 83 2.48 -22.03 -9.90
C GLU A 83 1.17 -22.31 -10.67
N GLY A 84 0.38 -21.26 -11.00
CA GLY A 84 -0.98 -21.41 -11.52
C GLY A 84 -1.95 -21.80 -10.41
N ALA A 85 -2.95 -22.63 -10.75
CA ALA A 85 -3.90 -23.17 -9.78
C ALA A 85 -3.18 -24.06 -8.74
N LEU A 86 -3.47 -23.83 -7.47
CA LEU A 86 -2.92 -24.61 -6.37
C LEU A 86 -3.70 -25.91 -6.19
N SER A 87 -3.06 -26.93 -5.64
CA SER A 87 -3.79 -28.15 -5.24
C SER A 87 -4.89 -27.81 -4.22
N PRO A 88 -6.05 -28.53 -4.26
CA PRO A 88 -7.16 -28.27 -3.34
C PRO A 88 -6.75 -28.31 -1.88
N ARG A 89 -5.88 -29.26 -1.49
CA ARG A 89 -5.37 -29.37 -0.11
C ARG A 89 -4.61 -28.11 0.30
N ARG A 90 -3.71 -27.58 -0.57
CA ARG A 90 -2.94 -26.37 -0.27
C ARG A 90 -3.83 -25.13 -0.15
N ALA A 91 -4.82 -25.00 -1.06
CA ALA A 91 -5.80 -23.92 -0.99
C ALA A 91 -6.61 -23.93 0.29
N VAL A 92 -7.08 -25.13 0.73
CA VAL A 92 -7.80 -25.31 2.00
C VAL A 92 -6.91 -24.99 3.21
N GLU A 93 -5.66 -25.45 3.23
CA GLU A 93 -4.70 -25.17 4.32
C GLU A 93 -4.41 -23.66 4.44
N ILE A 94 -4.29 -22.94 3.33
CA ILE A 94 -4.16 -21.47 3.29
C ILE A 94 -5.45 -20.84 3.81
N GLY A 95 -6.61 -21.27 3.30
CA GLY A 95 -7.92 -20.78 3.73
C GLY A 95 -8.18 -20.92 5.24
N LEU A 96 -7.79 -22.05 5.82
CA LEU A 96 -7.88 -22.28 7.27
C LEU A 96 -7.05 -21.29 8.08
N GLN A 97 -5.81 -21.01 7.65
CA GLN A 97 -4.92 -20.09 8.34
C GLN A 97 -5.39 -18.64 8.21
N VAL A 98 -5.90 -18.23 7.03
CA VAL A 98 -6.52 -16.90 6.85
C VAL A 98 -7.78 -16.79 7.69
N ALA A 99 -8.65 -17.80 7.70
CA ALA A 99 -9.85 -17.81 8.53
C ALA A 99 -9.52 -17.72 10.05
N GLU A 100 -8.43 -18.34 10.50
CA GLU A 100 -7.95 -18.22 11.90
C GLU A 100 -7.51 -16.76 12.21
N ALA A 101 -6.82 -16.11 11.28
CA ALA A 101 -6.46 -14.70 11.41
C ALA A 101 -7.69 -13.79 11.47
N LEU A 102 -8.64 -13.99 10.56
CA LEU A 102 -9.90 -13.23 10.53
C LEU A 102 -10.73 -13.45 11.79
N ARG A 103 -10.87 -14.70 12.27
CA ARG A 103 -11.55 -15.00 13.54
C ARG A 103 -10.95 -14.18 14.69
N ALA A 104 -9.61 -14.19 14.82
CA ALA A 104 -8.95 -13.46 15.90
C ALA A 104 -9.16 -11.93 15.82
N ALA A 105 -9.29 -11.38 14.62
CA ALA A 105 -9.60 -9.98 14.40
C ALA A 105 -11.08 -9.65 14.68
N HIS A 106 -11.99 -10.47 14.15
CA HIS A 106 -13.43 -10.30 14.33
C HIS A 106 -13.87 -10.38 15.79
N GLU A 107 -13.28 -11.29 16.59
CA GLU A 107 -13.48 -11.38 18.03
C GLU A 107 -13.10 -10.10 18.79
N ARG A 108 -12.26 -9.24 18.20
CA ARG A 108 -11.90 -7.92 18.71
C ARG A 108 -12.63 -6.76 18.04
N GLY A 109 -13.67 -7.06 17.26
CA GLY A 109 -14.45 -6.05 16.54
C GLY A 109 -13.71 -5.41 15.38
N THR A 110 -12.63 -6.03 14.89
CA THR A 110 -11.84 -5.54 13.75
C THR A 110 -12.18 -6.33 12.50
N VAL A 111 -12.69 -5.64 11.47
CA VAL A 111 -12.92 -6.18 10.13
C VAL A 111 -11.76 -5.77 9.23
N HIS A 112 -11.24 -6.71 8.42
CA HIS A 112 -10.06 -6.49 7.57
C HIS A 112 -10.34 -5.58 6.38
N ARG A 113 -11.46 -5.79 5.68
CA ARG A 113 -11.97 -4.97 4.56
C ARG A 113 -11.15 -4.98 3.25
N ASP A 114 -9.98 -5.60 3.24
CA ASP A 114 -9.10 -5.70 2.05
C ASP A 114 -8.40 -7.06 1.97
N VAL A 115 -9.15 -8.15 2.17
CA VAL A 115 -8.61 -9.52 2.04
C VAL A 115 -8.37 -9.81 0.56
N LYS A 116 -7.10 -9.96 0.19
CA LYS A 116 -6.66 -10.25 -1.19
C LYS A 116 -5.32 -10.99 -1.18
N PRO A 117 -4.91 -11.66 -2.26
CA PRO A 117 -3.68 -12.44 -2.30
C PRO A 117 -2.41 -11.66 -1.90
N ARG A 118 -2.30 -10.38 -2.28
CA ARG A 118 -1.17 -9.51 -1.94
C ARG A 118 -1.03 -9.22 -0.43
N ASN A 119 -2.13 -9.32 0.33
CA ASN A 119 -2.14 -9.14 1.78
C ASN A 119 -2.01 -10.47 2.55
N ILE A 120 -1.83 -11.58 1.85
CA ILE A 120 -1.65 -12.93 2.42
C ILE A 120 -0.21 -13.35 2.17
N LEU A 121 0.66 -13.06 3.15
CA LEU A 121 2.07 -13.36 3.07
C LEU A 121 2.35 -14.82 3.43
N ILE A 122 3.35 -15.42 2.79
CA ILE A 122 3.70 -16.82 2.99
C ILE A 122 5.14 -16.88 3.52
N THR A 123 5.35 -17.55 4.63
CA THR A 123 6.70 -17.78 5.18
C THR A 123 7.45 -18.82 4.36
N ARG A 124 8.77 -18.89 4.50
CA ARG A 124 9.59 -19.95 3.87
C ARG A 124 9.16 -21.37 4.27
N SER A 125 8.54 -21.55 5.44
CA SER A 125 7.98 -22.82 5.90
C SER A 125 6.55 -23.10 5.39
N GLY A 126 5.97 -22.21 4.59
CA GLY A 126 4.63 -22.34 4.01
C GLY A 126 3.48 -21.91 4.92
N HIS A 127 3.77 -21.29 6.08
CA HIS A 127 2.73 -20.72 6.93
C HIS A 127 2.25 -19.38 6.37
N VAL A 128 0.98 -19.08 6.65
CA VAL A 128 0.35 -17.83 6.21
C VAL A 128 0.39 -16.78 7.31
N LYS A 129 0.62 -15.53 6.90
CA LYS A 129 0.42 -14.33 7.73
C LYS A 129 -0.36 -13.28 6.96
N VAL A 130 -1.48 -12.82 7.53
CA VAL A 130 -2.32 -11.77 6.97
C VAL A 130 -1.76 -10.42 7.39
N ALA A 131 -1.53 -9.53 6.41
CA ALA A 131 -1.01 -8.18 6.58
C ALA A 131 -2.09 -7.15 6.23
N ASP A 132 -1.84 -5.88 6.57
CA ASP A 132 -2.62 -4.72 6.12
C ASP A 132 -4.13 -4.80 6.46
N PHE A 133 -4.45 -4.83 7.76
CA PHE A 133 -5.84 -4.72 8.22
C PHE A 133 -6.41 -3.34 7.85
N GLY A 134 -7.17 -3.31 6.75
CA GLY A 134 -7.59 -2.13 5.97
C GLY A 134 -8.66 -1.25 6.61
N ILE A 135 -8.41 -0.70 7.80
CA ILE A 135 -9.31 0.25 8.46
C ILE A 135 -9.42 1.58 7.67
N ALA A 136 -8.45 1.85 6.81
CA ALA A 136 -8.38 3.05 5.98
C ALA A 136 -9.49 3.13 4.90
N ARG A 137 -10.08 2.01 4.48
CA ARG A 137 -11.05 1.96 3.35
C ARG A 137 -12.50 2.28 3.70
N ALA A 138 -12.85 2.42 4.98
CA ALA A 138 -14.25 2.67 5.39
C ALA A 138 -14.82 4.01 4.91
N ALA A 139 -13.99 4.94 4.45
CA ALA A 139 -14.41 6.27 3.97
C ALA A 139 -14.19 6.48 2.46
N GLU A 140 -13.57 5.53 1.74
CA GLU A 140 -13.25 5.68 0.31
C GLU A 140 -14.46 5.49 -0.63
N ALA A 141 -15.60 5.05 -0.13
CA ALA A 141 -16.84 5.01 -0.94
C ALA A 141 -17.28 6.41 -1.43
N THR A 142 -16.71 7.49 -0.87
CA THR A 142 -17.06 8.88 -1.23
C THR A 142 -15.91 9.67 -1.85
N THR A 143 -14.67 9.16 -1.85
CA THR A 143 -13.53 9.90 -2.43
C THR A 143 -12.71 8.96 -3.32
N ILE A 144 -13.07 8.86 -4.58
CA ILE A 144 -12.32 8.18 -5.64
C ILE A 144 -11.02 8.94 -5.85
N SER A 145 -9.98 8.59 -5.08
CA SER A 145 -8.65 9.16 -5.21
C SER A 145 -7.76 8.14 -5.92
N HIS A 146 -7.55 8.32 -7.20
CA HIS A 146 -6.66 7.64 -8.14
C HIS A 146 -7.10 6.25 -8.65
N PRO A 147 -7.36 6.13 -9.96
CA PRO A 147 -7.81 4.88 -10.62
C PRO A 147 -6.80 3.71 -10.51
N GLY A 148 -5.51 3.98 -10.39
CA GLY A 148 -4.48 2.92 -10.45
C GLY A 148 -4.36 2.03 -9.22
N ASP A 149 -4.58 2.56 -8.02
CA ASP A 149 -4.47 1.78 -6.76
C ASP A 149 -5.72 0.91 -6.50
N ILE A 150 -6.82 1.15 -7.23
CA ILE A 150 -8.13 0.51 -7.03
C ILE A 150 -8.28 -0.73 -7.91
N LEU A 151 -7.70 -0.75 -9.13
CA LEU A 151 -7.98 -1.75 -10.16
C LEU A 151 -7.77 -3.21 -9.72
N GLY A 152 -6.76 -3.50 -8.92
CA GLY A 152 -6.49 -4.87 -8.45
C GLY A 152 -7.37 -5.32 -7.29
N SER A 153 -7.83 -4.39 -6.44
CA SER A 153 -8.55 -4.70 -5.21
C SER A 153 -10.06 -4.81 -5.40
N VAL A 154 -10.63 -4.16 -6.43
CA VAL A 154 -12.06 -4.25 -6.75
C VAL A 154 -12.50 -5.68 -6.98
N LYS A 155 -11.64 -6.52 -7.58
CA LYS A 155 -11.91 -7.94 -7.87
C LYS A 155 -12.17 -8.80 -6.62
N TYR A 156 -11.80 -8.32 -5.41
CA TYR A 156 -11.97 -9.01 -4.12
C TYR A 156 -13.02 -8.34 -3.22
N MET A 157 -13.61 -7.24 -3.68
CA MET A 157 -14.60 -6.47 -2.93
C MET A 157 -15.91 -7.24 -2.81
N SER A 158 -16.54 -7.17 -1.64
CA SER A 158 -17.86 -7.76 -1.45
C SER A 158 -18.97 -6.89 -2.06
N PRO A 159 -20.15 -7.46 -2.37
CA PRO A 159 -21.27 -6.70 -2.92
C PRO A 159 -21.69 -5.51 -2.06
N GLU A 160 -21.76 -5.69 -0.73
CA GLU A 160 -22.09 -4.64 0.23
C GLU A 160 -21.02 -3.55 0.29
N GLN A 161 -19.72 -3.90 0.11
CA GLN A 161 -18.67 -2.89 -0.04
C GLN A 161 -18.82 -2.07 -1.31
N ALA A 162 -19.14 -2.73 -2.44
CA ALA A 162 -19.35 -2.08 -3.72
C ALA A 162 -20.59 -1.16 -3.70
N ALA A 163 -21.63 -1.53 -2.95
CA ALA A 163 -22.85 -0.75 -2.77
C ALA A 163 -22.70 0.39 -1.73
N GLY A 164 -21.59 0.44 -0.97
CA GLY A 164 -21.43 1.41 0.12
C GLY A 164 -22.31 1.11 1.34
N GLU A 165 -22.75 -0.14 1.48
CA GLU A 165 -23.56 -0.61 2.59
C GLU A 165 -22.70 -0.92 3.83
N PRO A 166 -23.32 -1.15 5.02
CA PRO A 166 -22.59 -1.50 6.22
C PRO A 166 -21.73 -2.78 6.04
N ILE A 167 -20.46 -2.68 6.38
CA ILE A 167 -19.46 -3.74 6.20
C ILE A 167 -19.28 -4.51 7.52
N GLY A 168 -19.49 -5.82 7.47
CA GLY A 168 -19.32 -6.75 8.59
C GLY A 168 -18.20 -7.78 8.39
N PRO A 169 -18.03 -8.71 9.35
CA PRO A 169 -17.16 -9.88 9.22
C PRO A 169 -17.43 -10.71 7.98
N GLU A 170 -18.68 -10.78 7.53
CA GLU A 170 -19.16 -11.54 6.37
C GLU A 170 -18.54 -11.00 5.05
N SER A 171 -18.17 -9.71 5.01
CA SER A 171 -17.47 -9.10 3.88
C SER A 171 -16.07 -9.68 3.69
N ASP A 172 -15.33 -9.91 4.80
CA ASP A 172 -14.02 -10.55 4.75
C ASP A 172 -14.13 -12.01 4.30
N LEU A 173 -15.22 -12.70 4.69
CA LEU A 173 -15.46 -14.08 4.28
C LEU A 173 -15.77 -14.18 2.78
N TYR A 174 -16.51 -13.22 2.22
CA TYR A 174 -16.69 -13.11 0.77
C TYR A 174 -15.35 -12.92 0.05
N SER A 175 -14.54 -11.98 0.49
CA SER A 175 -13.22 -11.71 -0.09
C SER A 175 -12.31 -12.94 0.01
N LEU A 176 -12.35 -13.70 1.12
CA LEU A 176 -11.67 -14.99 1.24
C LEU A 176 -12.23 -16.03 0.25
N GLY A 177 -13.53 -16.00 -0.03
CA GLY A 177 -14.14 -16.82 -1.08
C GLY A 177 -13.56 -16.55 -2.47
N VAL A 178 -13.37 -15.27 -2.82
CA VAL A 178 -12.69 -14.85 -4.07
C VAL A 178 -11.23 -15.32 -4.10
N VAL A 179 -10.52 -15.19 -2.99
CA VAL A 179 -9.12 -15.66 -2.85
C VAL A 179 -9.04 -17.18 -3.05
N LEU A 180 -9.92 -17.95 -2.42
CA LEU A 180 -9.95 -19.41 -2.56
C LEU A 180 -10.31 -19.84 -3.99
N TYR A 181 -11.28 -19.16 -4.61
CA TYR A 181 -11.61 -19.39 -6.02
C TYR A 181 -10.38 -19.21 -6.91
N LYS A 182 -9.68 -18.06 -6.75
CA LYS A 182 -8.45 -17.79 -7.50
C LYS A 182 -7.35 -18.80 -7.21
N ALA A 183 -7.16 -19.18 -5.95
CA ALA A 183 -6.17 -20.18 -5.57
C ALA A 183 -6.44 -21.55 -6.24
N LEU A 184 -7.71 -21.94 -6.36
CA LEU A 184 -8.12 -23.21 -6.96
C LEU A 184 -8.10 -23.22 -8.49
N THR A 185 -8.28 -22.07 -9.15
CA THR A 185 -8.52 -21.98 -10.59
C THR A 185 -7.48 -21.15 -11.36
N GLY A 186 -6.64 -20.38 -10.64
CA GLY A 186 -5.74 -19.37 -11.21
C GLY A 186 -6.45 -18.08 -11.65
N ARG A 187 -7.80 -18.00 -11.56
CA ARG A 187 -8.61 -16.87 -12.04
C ARG A 187 -9.57 -16.38 -10.98
N VAL A 188 -10.01 -15.12 -11.07
CA VAL A 188 -11.08 -14.58 -10.21
C VAL A 188 -12.46 -15.07 -10.69
N PRO A 189 -13.46 -15.15 -9.76
CA PRO A 189 -14.82 -15.61 -10.12
C PRO A 189 -15.57 -14.62 -11.03
N PHE A 190 -15.31 -13.32 -10.86
CA PHE A 190 -15.91 -12.22 -11.59
C PHE A 190 -14.82 -11.30 -12.13
N ASP A 191 -14.86 -10.95 -13.40
CA ASP A 191 -13.91 -10.02 -14.00
C ASP A 191 -14.47 -8.60 -13.97
N VAL A 192 -14.31 -7.96 -12.82
CA VAL A 192 -14.79 -6.61 -12.54
C VAL A 192 -13.63 -5.61 -12.59
N VAL A 193 -13.89 -4.45 -13.15
CA VAL A 193 -12.92 -3.34 -13.25
C VAL A 193 -13.28 -2.23 -12.27
N THR A 194 -14.58 -1.95 -12.11
CA THR A 194 -15.10 -0.94 -11.19
C THR A 194 -16.03 -1.56 -10.15
N PRO A 195 -16.24 -0.92 -8.99
CA PRO A 195 -17.21 -1.40 -8.01
C PRO A 195 -18.64 -1.53 -8.59
N ALA A 196 -19.00 -0.68 -9.55
CA ALA A 196 -20.31 -0.72 -10.21
C ALA A 196 -20.52 -1.95 -11.09
N ASP A 197 -19.45 -2.62 -11.53
CA ASP A 197 -19.56 -3.84 -12.35
C ASP A 197 -19.99 -5.05 -11.53
N LEU A 198 -19.68 -5.07 -10.23
CA LEU A 198 -19.91 -6.23 -9.37
C LEU A 198 -21.40 -6.63 -9.26
N PRO A 199 -22.34 -5.69 -9.01
CA PRO A 199 -23.78 -6.02 -9.05
C PRO A 199 -24.23 -6.54 -10.41
N VAL A 200 -23.66 -6.03 -11.50
CA VAL A 200 -23.98 -6.48 -12.85
C VAL A 200 -23.52 -7.91 -13.09
N GLU A 201 -22.31 -8.25 -12.65
CA GLU A 201 -21.79 -9.61 -12.74
C GLU A 201 -22.61 -10.60 -11.90
N HIS A 202 -22.97 -10.23 -10.67
CA HIS A 202 -23.84 -11.06 -9.81
C HIS A 202 -25.24 -11.27 -10.41
N ALA A 203 -25.78 -10.28 -11.10
CA ALA A 203 -27.09 -10.40 -11.78
C ALA A 203 -27.07 -11.40 -12.94
N LYS A 204 -25.88 -11.73 -13.50
CA LYS A 204 -25.74 -12.78 -14.54
C LYS A 204 -25.86 -14.20 -13.97
N GLY A 205 -25.81 -14.34 -12.65
CA GLY A 205 -25.90 -15.60 -11.91
C GLY A 205 -24.62 -15.95 -11.13
N PRO A 206 -24.61 -17.10 -10.45
CA PRO A 206 -23.46 -17.54 -9.67
C PRO A 206 -22.25 -17.78 -10.58
N PRO A 207 -21.01 -17.62 -10.05
CA PRO A 207 -19.82 -17.89 -10.82
C PRO A 207 -19.72 -19.38 -11.18
N ARG A 208 -18.92 -19.70 -12.19
CA ARG A 208 -18.62 -21.10 -12.54
C ARG A 208 -18.04 -21.81 -11.34
N ARG A 209 -18.32 -23.12 -11.22
CA ARG A 209 -17.77 -23.93 -10.12
C ARG A 209 -16.25 -24.04 -10.30
N PRO A 210 -15.47 -23.97 -9.23
CA PRO A 210 -14.03 -24.24 -9.30
C PRO A 210 -13.69 -25.59 -9.94
N SER A 211 -14.50 -26.64 -9.71
CA SER A 211 -14.32 -27.97 -10.29
C SER A 211 -14.46 -28.01 -11.83
N GLU A 212 -15.16 -27.04 -12.44
CA GLU A 212 -15.24 -26.93 -13.91
C GLU A 212 -13.91 -26.45 -14.53
N ALA A 213 -13.10 -25.70 -13.78
CA ALA A 213 -11.80 -25.21 -14.20
C ALA A 213 -10.64 -26.10 -13.72
N ASN A 214 -10.80 -26.75 -12.57
CA ASN A 214 -9.81 -27.63 -11.96
C ASN A 214 -10.48 -28.94 -11.49
N PRO A 215 -10.35 -30.05 -12.25
CA PRO A 215 -10.98 -31.33 -11.93
C PRO A 215 -10.56 -31.97 -10.61
N GLU A 216 -9.47 -31.51 -9.99
CA GLU A 216 -9.05 -31.98 -8.65
C GLU A 216 -9.90 -31.41 -7.52
N VAL A 217 -10.71 -30.37 -7.81
CA VAL A 217 -11.57 -29.72 -6.83
C VAL A 217 -12.79 -30.60 -6.55
N THR A 218 -13.05 -30.88 -5.28
CA THR A 218 -14.18 -31.70 -4.86
C THR A 218 -15.49 -30.89 -4.82
N GLU A 219 -16.64 -31.56 -4.93
CA GLU A 219 -17.96 -30.93 -4.77
C GLU A 219 -18.13 -30.23 -3.41
N ALA A 220 -17.50 -30.79 -2.35
CA ALA A 220 -17.49 -30.16 -1.02
C ALA A 220 -16.82 -28.79 -1.06
N MET A 221 -15.72 -28.66 -1.81
CA MET A 221 -15.01 -27.38 -1.98
C MET A 221 -15.80 -26.39 -2.86
N ASP A 222 -16.44 -26.86 -3.93
CA ASP A 222 -17.37 -26.03 -4.72
C ASP A 222 -18.48 -25.44 -3.84
N THR A 223 -19.02 -26.27 -2.93
CA THR A 223 -20.08 -25.82 -2.00
C THR A 223 -19.58 -24.75 -1.04
N VAL A 224 -18.35 -24.90 -0.51
CA VAL A 224 -17.74 -23.92 0.37
C VAL A 224 -17.56 -22.58 -0.35
N VAL A 225 -16.94 -22.62 -1.53
CA VAL A 225 -16.65 -21.39 -2.31
C VAL A 225 -17.95 -20.70 -2.73
N ARG A 226 -18.94 -21.47 -3.20
CA ARG A 226 -20.25 -20.92 -3.58
C ARG A 226 -20.95 -20.23 -2.42
N ARG A 227 -20.92 -20.81 -1.21
CA ARG A 227 -21.53 -20.21 -0.01
C ARG A 227 -20.80 -18.93 0.39
N LEU A 228 -19.48 -18.89 0.31
CA LEU A 228 -18.69 -17.67 0.57
C LEU A 228 -19.01 -16.54 -0.42
N LEU A 229 -19.26 -16.88 -1.68
CA LEU A 229 -19.55 -15.92 -2.75
C LEU A 229 -21.05 -15.58 -2.87
N ALA A 230 -21.89 -15.93 -1.91
CA ALA A 230 -23.28 -15.52 -1.87
C ALA A 230 -23.39 -13.98 -1.84
N THR A 231 -24.36 -13.44 -2.60
CA THR A 231 -24.59 -11.99 -2.69
C THR A 231 -25.05 -11.44 -1.34
N ASP A 232 -26.06 -12.11 -0.73
CA ASP A 232 -26.54 -11.73 0.61
C ASP A 232 -25.55 -12.21 1.68
N PRO A 233 -25.04 -11.32 2.54
CA PRO A 233 -24.19 -11.70 3.67
C PRO A 233 -24.83 -12.76 4.60
N ALA A 234 -26.15 -12.78 4.75
CA ALA A 234 -26.87 -13.74 5.59
C ALA A 234 -26.81 -15.19 5.06
N ASP A 235 -26.60 -15.38 3.76
CA ASP A 235 -26.47 -16.69 3.13
C ASP A 235 -25.04 -17.27 3.24
N ARG A 236 -24.07 -16.47 3.71
CA ARG A 236 -22.68 -16.87 3.91
C ARG A 236 -22.52 -17.65 5.22
N TYR A 237 -21.29 -17.92 5.63
CA TYR A 237 -20.98 -18.43 6.96
C TYR A 237 -21.16 -17.31 7.98
N ALA A 238 -21.79 -17.62 9.11
CA ALA A 238 -22.07 -16.65 10.16
C ALA A 238 -20.80 -16.15 10.88
N SER A 239 -19.70 -16.90 10.76
CA SER A 239 -18.41 -16.50 11.34
C SER A 239 -17.24 -17.24 10.67
N ALA A 240 -16.03 -16.68 10.85
CA ALA A 240 -14.80 -17.37 10.46
C ALA A 240 -14.60 -18.70 11.22
N ALA A 241 -15.14 -18.84 12.44
CA ALA A 241 -15.09 -20.09 13.20
C ALA A 241 -15.92 -21.18 12.52
N GLU A 242 -17.16 -20.89 12.10
CA GLU A 242 -17.99 -21.84 11.33
C GLU A 242 -17.29 -22.26 10.03
N LEU A 243 -16.69 -21.30 9.30
CA LEU A 243 -15.93 -21.60 8.10
C LEU A 243 -14.75 -22.53 8.38
N MET A 244 -14.00 -22.30 9.47
CA MET A 244 -12.86 -23.14 9.85
C MET A 244 -13.28 -24.60 10.11
N GLU A 245 -14.43 -24.83 10.77
CA GLU A 245 -14.95 -26.19 11.00
C GLU A 245 -15.26 -26.91 9.67
N VAL A 246 -15.86 -26.17 8.72
CA VAL A 246 -16.19 -26.73 7.41
C VAL A 246 -14.94 -27.02 6.60
N LEU A 247 -14.01 -26.06 6.51
CA LEU A 247 -12.73 -26.24 5.81
C LEU A 247 -11.89 -27.36 6.45
N GLY A 248 -11.95 -27.53 7.79
CA GLY A 248 -11.30 -28.63 8.48
C GLY A 248 -11.81 -29.99 8.02
N ARG A 249 -13.14 -30.16 7.92
CA ARG A 249 -13.74 -31.38 7.39
C ARG A 249 -13.36 -31.64 5.92
N VAL A 250 -13.35 -30.60 5.10
CA VAL A 250 -12.93 -30.71 3.69
C VAL A 250 -11.46 -31.14 3.61
N ARG A 251 -10.57 -30.52 4.38
CA ARG A 251 -9.15 -30.89 4.43
C ARG A 251 -8.95 -32.35 4.78
N ASP A 252 -9.67 -32.85 5.81
CA ASP A 252 -9.53 -34.23 6.32
C ASP A 252 -10.05 -35.26 5.32
N ALA A 253 -10.98 -34.88 4.46
CA ALA A 253 -11.49 -35.72 3.36
C ALA A 253 -10.58 -35.71 2.11
N LEU A 254 -9.66 -34.75 1.97
CA LEU A 254 -8.73 -34.69 0.85
C LEU A 254 -7.56 -35.68 1.02
N PRO A 255 -7.01 -36.26 -0.08
CA PRO A 255 -5.85 -37.11 -0.01
C PRO A 255 -4.68 -36.42 0.69
N PRO A 256 -3.84 -37.13 1.47
CA PRO A 256 -2.68 -36.57 2.11
C PRO A 256 -1.73 -35.97 1.03
N ARG A 257 -0.99 -34.93 1.41
CA ARG A 257 0.01 -34.33 0.54
C ARG A 257 0.99 -35.42 0.11
N ALA A 258 1.13 -35.64 -1.20
CA ALA A 258 2.17 -36.51 -1.72
C ALA A 258 3.51 -35.95 -1.22
N SER A 259 4.18 -36.69 -0.36
CA SER A 259 5.54 -36.36 0.05
C SER A 259 6.38 -36.35 -1.21
N SER A 260 6.93 -35.22 -1.61
CA SER A 260 7.94 -35.16 -2.67
C SER A 260 9.21 -35.83 -2.13
N SER A 261 9.21 -37.15 -2.14
CA SER A 261 10.39 -37.96 -1.94
C SER A 261 11.20 -37.92 -3.24
N ASN A 262 11.90 -36.83 -3.48
CA ASN A 262 12.99 -36.76 -4.45
C ASN A 262 14.27 -36.36 -3.69
N GLU A 263 14.63 -37.21 -2.72
CA GLU A 263 16.03 -37.47 -2.37
C GLU A 263 16.21 -38.96 -2.52
N ALA A 264 16.35 -39.39 -3.77
CA ALA A 264 16.91 -40.70 -4.07
C ALA A 264 18.39 -40.68 -3.72
N THR A 265 18.66 -41.00 -2.48
CA THR A 265 19.98 -41.42 -2.03
C THR A 265 20.35 -42.73 -2.75
N THR A 266 21.13 -42.62 -3.78
CA THR A 266 21.91 -43.76 -4.28
C THR A 266 23.20 -43.81 -3.46
N ALA A 267 23.13 -44.47 -2.31
CA ALA A 267 24.30 -44.88 -1.56
C ALA A 267 24.49 -46.37 -1.76
N ALA A 268 25.53 -46.74 -2.52
CA ALA A 268 26.08 -48.09 -2.54
C ALA A 268 26.79 -48.39 -1.21
N PRO A 269 26.80 -49.64 -0.73
CA PRO A 269 27.47 -49.99 0.52
C PRO A 269 28.97 -50.09 0.33
N GLY A 270 29.73 -49.27 1.06
CA GLY A 270 31.20 -49.31 1.14
C GLY A 270 31.63 -49.35 2.58
N ASP A 271 32.60 -50.25 2.85
CA ASP A 271 33.13 -50.78 4.10
C ASP A 271 33.57 -49.80 5.19
N PRO A 272 33.75 -50.23 6.42
CA PRO A 272 34.06 -49.42 7.60
C PRO A 272 35.54 -49.01 7.66
N ILE A 273 35.82 -47.73 7.79
CA ILE A 273 37.18 -47.23 8.08
C ILE A 273 37.25 -46.74 9.54
N SER A 274 38.23 -47.29 10.25
CA SER A 274 38.65 -46.98 11.62
C SER A 274 39.08 -45.54 11.86
N PRO A 275 39.01 -45.06 13.12
CA PRO A 275 39.42 -43.67 13.44
C PRO A 275 40.90 -43.57 13.71
N GLY A 276 41.56 -42.61 13.05
CA GLY A 276 42.92 -42.19 13.32
C GLY A 276 42.96 -40.91 14.19
N PRO A 277 44.05 -40.64 14.92
CA PRO A 277 44.11 -39.67 16.01
C PRO A 277 44.31 -38.21 15.53
N PRO A 278 44.07 -37.21 16.42
CA PRO A 278 44.04 -35.81 16.06
C PRO A 278 45.45 -35.21 15.95
N THR A 279 45.71 -34.48 14.87
CA THR A 279 46.89 -33.57 14.78
C THR A 279 46.49 -32.14 15.02
N SER A 280 47.20 -31.53 15.98
CA SER A 280 47.21 -30.13 16.35
C SER A 280 47.83 -29.26 15.26
N GLY A 281 47.35 -28.03 15.08
CA GLY A 281 48.14 -27.04 14.35
C GLY A 281 47.44 -25.70 14.11
N ASN A 282 47.73 -24.72 14.97
CA ASN A 282 47.90 -23.26 14.71
C ASN A 282 46.68 -22.43 14.21
N GLY A 283 45.97 -21.61 15.04
CA GLY A 283 46.56 -20.30 15.37
C GLY A 283 46.25 -19.25 14.31
N VAL A 284 45.00 -18.66 14.31
CA VAL A 284 44.76 -17.38 13.62
C VAL A 284 44.20 -16.39 14.65
N VAL A 285 44.93 -15.29 14.79
CA VAL A 285 44.74 -14.19 15.72
C VAL A 285 43.51 -13.41 15.35
N ALA A 286 42.51 -13.41 16.22
CA ALA A 286 41.36 -12.50 16.14
C ALA A 286 41.77 -11.08 16.58
N ARG A 287 41.81 -10.15 15.65
CA ARG A 287 42.10 -8.74 15.89
C ARG A 287 40.84 -8.04 16.38
N SER A 288 40.80 -7.73 17.69
CA SER A 288 39.77 -6.98 18.41
C SER A 288 39.63 -5.56 17.84
N ARG A 289 38.44 -5.26 17.30
CA ARG A 289 38.01 -3.88 16.94
C ARG A 289 37.09 -3.30 18.03
N ARG A 290 37.64 -3.14 19.23
CA ARG A 290 36.90 -2.58 20.39
C ARG A 290 37.49 -1.26 20.92
N SER A 291 37.85 -0.28 20.09
CA SER A 291 38.37 0.97 20.61
C SER A 291 37.96 2.26 19.92
N VAL A 292 37.09 2.23 18.92
CA VAL A 292 36.67 3.46 18.21
C VAL A 292 35.29 3.97 18.70
N TRP A 293 34.44 3.09 19.23
CA TRP A 293 33.09 3.44 19.64
C TRP A 293 32.97 4.17 21.00
N VAL A 294 33.93 4.01 21.90
CA VAL A 294 33.94 4.69 23.22
C VAL A 294 34.25 6.19 23.10
N LEU A 295 34.94 6.62 22.06
CA LEU A 295 35.27 8.03 21.84
C LEU A 295 34.14 8.80 21.16
N MET A 296 33.30 8.15 20.36
CA MET A 296 32.13 8.80 19.74
C MET A 296 30.99 9.03 20.72
N THR A 297 30.73 8.11 21.65
CA THR A 297 29.66 8.28 22.66
C THR A 297 29.98 9.39 23.65
N LEU A 298 31.25 9.64 23.95
CA LEU A 298 31.65 10.73 24.87
C LEU A 298 31.49 12.11 24.20
N ALA A 299 31.69 12.24 22.88
CA ALA A 299 31.55 13.49 22.16
C ALA A 299 30.06 13.91 22.04
N VAL A 300 29.13 12.94 21.83
CA VAL A 300 27.70 13.21 21.78
C VAL A 300 27.15 13.63 23.15
N LEU A 301 27.63 13.02 24.25
CA LEU A 301 27.20 13.38 25.59
C LEU A 301 27.61 14.82 25.99
N ILE A 302 28.78 15.28 25.53
CA ILE A 302 29.28 16.65 25.81
C ILE A 302 28.47 17.68 24.99
N ALA A 303 28.05 17.34 23.75
CA ALA A 303 27.22 18.21 22.92
C ALA A 303 25.80 18.39 23.47
N VAL A 304 25.18 17.32 23.99
CA VAL A 304 23.85 17.38 24.61
C VAL A 304 23.85 18.17 25.92
N LEU A 305 24.89 18.02 26.73
CA LEU A 305 25.02 18.83 27.97
C LEU A 305 25.29 20.32 27.72
N GLY A 306 25.92 20.66 26.60
CA GLY A 306 26.13 22.04 26.16
C GLY A 306 24.84 22.75 25.75
N VAL A 307 23.95 22.06 25.03
CA VAL A 307 22.67 22.62 24.59
C VAL A 307 21.68 22.80 25.74
N VAL A 308 21.62 21.83 26.68
CA VAL A 308 20.76 21.93 27.87
C VAL A 308 21.23 23.04 28.82
N GLY A 309 22.57 23.23 28.97
CA GLY A 309 23.13 24.31 29.78
C GLY A 309 22.85 25.71 29.23
N TRP A 310 22.83 25.87 27.90
CA TRP A 310 22.52 27.16 27.26
C TRP A 310 21.02 27.51 27.36
N GLY A 311 20.11 26.53 27.28
CA GLY A 311 18.68 26.74 27.44
C GLY A 311 18.26 27.17 28.86
N LEU A 312 18.98 26.73 29.90
CA LEU A 312 18.67 27.07 31.28
C LEU A 312 19.18 28.46 31.68
N LEU A 313 20.12 29.07 30.97
CA LEU A 313 20.60 30.42 31.22
C LEU A 313 19.74 31.54 30.61
N GLN A 314 18.78 31.23 29.72
CA GLN A 314 17.91 32.24 29.09
C GLN A 314 16.51 32.38 29.71
N SER A 315 16.18 31.60 30.78
CA SER A 315 14.83 31.61 31.36
C SER A 315 14.70 32.34 32.72
N SER A 316 15.59 33.27 33.03
CA SER A 316 15.48 34.05 34.25
C SER A 316 15.57 35.55 34.01
N SER A 317 14.47 36.15 33.62
CA SER A 317 13.99 37.55 33.82
C SER A 317 12.66 37.67 33.06
N GLU A 318 11.58 37.79 33.73
CA GLU A 318 10.88 38.85 34.36
C GLU A 318 9.54 38.40 34.95
N VAL A 319 9.43 38.57 36.24
CA VAL A 319 8.13 38.59 36.93
C VAL A 319 7.91 40.02 37.40
N GLY A 320 6.74 40.58 37.10
CA GLY A 320 6.28 41.73 37.85
C GLY A 320 5.28 42.64 37.12
N GLY A 321 4.03 42.72 37.63
CA GLY A 321 3.27 43.94 37.62
C GLY A 321 1.83 43.90 37.11
N PHE A 322 0.91 43.74 38.02
CA PHE A 322 -0.53 44.02 37.89
C PHE A 322 -0.85 45.48 37.53
N GLY A 323 -1.90 45.71 36.71
CA GLY A 323 -2.55 47.05 36.61
C GLY A 323 -3.64 47.09 35.55
N ALA A 324 -4.89 47.18 36.02
CA ALA A 324 -6.10 47.35 35.18
C ALA A 324 -6.24 48.77 34.64
N ALA A 325 -6.81 48.93 33.47
CA ALA A 325 -7.91 49.79 33.10
C ALA A 325 -7.83 50.27 31.64
N GLY A 326 -8.86 50.02 30.90
CA GLY A 326 -9.60 50.71 29.88
C GLY A 326 -8.94 51.79 28.98
N GLY A 327 -9.16 51.63 27.66
CA GLY A 327 -8.95 52.74 26.75
C GLY A 327 -8.58 52.29 25.37
N THR A 328 -9.52 52.40 24.46
CA THR A 328 -9.35 52.37 22.99
C THR A 328 -8.29 53.36 22.52
N ALA A 329 -7.17 52.91 21.98
CA ALA A 329 -6.33 53.62 21.02
C ALA A 329 -5.23 52.70 20.52
N GLY A 330 -4.99 52.68 19.20
CA GLY A 330 -4.01 51.84 18.52
C GLY A 330 -2.65 51.79 19.21
N GLU A 331 -2.19 50.62 19.47
CA GLU A 331 -0.92 50.32 20.13
C GLU A 331 0.22 50.49 19.11
N ARG A 332 0.91 51.61 19.17
CA ARG A 332 2.15 51.81 18.43
C ARG A 332 3.29 51.09 19.09
N ASP A 333 3.76 50.01 18.46
CA ASP A 333 5.04 49.39 18.88
C ASP A 333 6.21 50.36 18.65
N ARG A 334 7.24 50.26 19.48
CA ARG A 334 8.44 51.10 19.53
C ARG A 334 9.28 51.19 18.26
N SER A 335 8.88 50.53 17.15
CA SER A 335 9.55 50.58 15.86
C SER A 335 8.84 51.44 14.80
N GLY A 336 7.70 52.09 15.13
CA GLY A 336 7.06 53.09 14.27
C GLY A 336 6.41 52.59 12.99
N ARG A 337 6.18 51.28 12.84
CA ARG A 337 5.46 50.72 11.69
C ARG A 337 4.03 50.38 12.11
N GLU A 338 3.08 50.76 11.26
CA GLU A 338 1.65 50.54 11.45
C GLU A 338 1.32 49.06 11.25
N GLU A 339 0.47 48.48 12.13
CA GLU A 339 -0.10 47.15 11.92
C GLU A 339 -1.34 47.30 11.03
N VAL A 340 -1.39 46.49 9.96
CA VAL A 340 -2.43 46.50 8.93
C VAL A 340 -3.14 45.17 8.91
N GLU A 341 -4.44 45.15 8.78
CA GLU A 341 -5.23 43.95 8.66
C GLU A 341 -4.97 43.23 7.32
N VAL A 342 -4.63 41.93 7.39
CA VAL A 342 -4.39 41.10 6.22
C VAL A 342 -5.71 40.74 5.55
N PRO A 343 -5.93 41.01 4.25
CA PRO A 343 -7.16 40.67 3.58
C PRO A 343 -7.33 39.14 3.44
N ALA A 344 -8.59 38.64 3.45
CA ALA A 344 -8.90 37.26 3.14
C ALA A 344 -8.75 36.99 1.64
N LEU A 345 -7.87 36.07 1.27
CA LEU A 345 -7.46 35.82 -0.12
C LEU A 345 -7.73 34.40 -0.60
N LYS A 346 -8.07 33.47 0.29
CA LYS A 346 -8.36 32.08 -0.07
C LYS A 346 -9.51 32.00 -1.07
N GLY A 347 -9.32 31.25 -2.16
CA GLY A 347 -10.31 31.11 -3.24
C GLY A 347 -10.27 32.20 -4.32
N LEU A 348 -9.41 33.22 -4.17
CA LEU A 348 -9.21 34.25 -5.19
C LEU A 348 -8.13 33.82 -6.21
N GLY A 349 -8.22 34.36 -7.41
CA GLY A 349 -7.12 34.24 -8.39
C GLY A 349 -5.84 34.92 -7.90
N VAL A 350 -4.67 34.32 -8.18
CA VAL A 350 -3.35 34.80 -7.72
C VAL A 350 -3.09 36.26 -8.07
N ARG A 351 -3.55 36.71 -9.23
CA ARG A 351 -3.37 38.12 -9.67
C ARG A 351 -4.17 39.08 -8.78
N GLU A 352 -5.42 38.78 -8.50
CA GLU A 352 -6.29 39.60 -7.64
C GLU A 352 -5.78 39.62 -6.19
N ALA A 353 -5.34 38.44 -5.70
CA ALA A 353 -4.77 38.33 -4.36
C ALA A 353 -3.50 39.17 -4.19
N ARG A 354 -2.61 39.19 -5.19
CA ARG A 354 -1.41 40.07 -5.21
C ARG A 354 -1.78 41.56 -5.19
N GLU A 355 -2.78 41.95 -5.97
CA GLU A 355 -3.22 43.36 -6.00
C GLU A 355 -3.80 43.79 -4.64
N ARG A 356 -4.59 42.93 -3.98
CA ARG A 356 -5.16 43.22 -2.66
C ARG A 356 -4.08 43.36 -1.59
N LEU A 357 -3.09 42.45 -1.56
CA LEU A 357 -1.96 42.53 -0.62
C LEU A 357 -1.07 43.76 -0.87
N SER A 358 -0.77 44.07 -2.14
CA SER A 358 0.03 45.23 -2.49
C SER A 358 -0.67 46.54 -2.11
N LYS A 359 -2.00 46.65 -2.30
CA LYS A 359 -2.80 47.82 -1.85
C LYS A 359 -2.85 47.95 -0.33
N ALA A 360 -2.75 46.82 0.40
CA ALA A 360 -2.68 46.80 1.85
C ALA A 360 -1.27 46.99 2.42
N GLY A 361 -0.27 47.26 1.56
CA GLY A 361 1.10 47.53 1.99
C GLY A 361 1.98 46.32 2.28
N PHE A 362 1.57 45.10 1.87
CA PHE A 362 2.33 43.85 2.09
C PHE A 362 3.19 43.44 0.91
N GLU A 363 4.33 42.80 1.20
CA GLU A 363 5.12 42.10 0.18
C GLU A 363 4.53 40.72 -0.07
N VAL A 364 4.50 40.29 -1.35
CA VAL A 364 3.89 39.00 -1.73
C VAL A 364 4.94 38.03 -2.22
N ALA A 365 4.99 36.86 -1.61
CA ALA A 365 5.64 35.67 -2.15
C ALA A 365 4.60 34.65 -2.59
N VAL A 366 4.91 33.90 -3.65
CA VAL A 366 4.03 32.83 -4.14
C VAL A 366 4.79 31.51 -4.07
N ARG A 367 4.13 30.49 -3.51
CA ARG A 367 4.55 29.11 -3.55
C ARG A 367 3.48 28.34 -4.32
N PHE A 368 3.89 27.60 -5.33
CA PHE A 368 2.98 26.75 -6.08
C PHE A 368 2.83 25.40 -5.39
N ARG A 369 1.62 24.83 -5.50
CA ARG A 369 1.28 23.51 -5.00
C ARG A 369 0.39 22.79 -6.02
N LYS A 370 0.63 21.49 -6.25
CA LYS A 370 -0.25 20.66 -7.08
C LYS A 370 -1.68 20.69 -6.53
N SER A 371 -2.63 21.07 -7.38
CA SER A 371 -4.05 21.19 -7.06
C SER A 371 -4.85 21.12 -8.35
N SER A 372 -6.11 20.67 -8.28
CA SER A 372 -7.07 20.77 -9.39
C SER A 372 -7.45 22.19 -9.75
N GLU A 373 -7.23 23.16 -8.84
CA GLU A 373 -7.53 24.56 -9.02
C GLU A 373 -6.30 25.31 -9.57
N GLN A 374 -6.35 25.71 -10.83
CA GLN A 374 -5.27 26.47 -11.46
C GLN A 374 -5.31 27.95 -11.01
N ASP A 375 -4.14 28.51 -10.73
CA ASP A 375 -3.94 29.94 -10.39
C ASP A 375 -4.80 30.49 -9.24
N THR A 376 -5.34 29.60 -8.40
CA THR A 376 -6.21 29.93 -7.25
C THR A 376 -5.42 29.88 -5.95
N VAL A 377 -5.64 30.83 -5.05
CA VAL A 377 -5.01 30.88 -3.72
C VAL A 377 -5.66 29.81 -2.83
N LEU A 378 -4.91 28.79 -2.49
CA LEU A 378 -5.33 27.67 -1.62
C LEU A 378 -5.18 28.03 -0.14
N ALA A 379 -4.09 28.77 0.21
CA ALA A 379 -3.79 29.19 1.57
C ALA A 379 -2.92 30.46 1.56
N GLN A 380 -2.93 31.18 2.68
CA GLN A 380 -2.05 32.32 2.97
C GLN A 380 -1.36 32.15 4.31
N SER A 381 -0.12 32.63 4.46
CA SER A 381 0.72 32.40 5.66
C SER A 381 0.23 33.16 6.92
N VAL A 382 -0.55 34.21 6.75
CA VAL A 382 -1.22 34.95 7.83
C VAL A 382 -2.72 34.93 7.47
N ALA A 383 -3.58 34.58 8.40
CA ALA A 383 -5.00 34.44 8.11
C ALA A 383 -5.66 35.77 7.77
N GLY A 384 -6.71 35.73 6.95
CA GLY A 384 -7.49 36.95 6.67
C GLY A 384 -8.15 37.48 7.94
N GLY A 385 -8.03 38.80 8.18
CA GLY A 385 -8.51 39.45 9.39
C GLY A 385 -7.46 39.55 10.53
N GLU A 386 -6.31 38.87 10.41
CA GLU A 386 -5.21 39.05 11.36
C GLU A 386 -4.40 40.32 11.07
N LEU A 387 -3.82 40.89 12.12
CA LEU A 387 -2.96 42.05 12.01
C LEU A 387 -1.52 41.64 11.71
N ALA A 388 -0.91 42.28 10.70
CA ALA A 388 0.50 42.10 10.37
C ALA A 388 1.18 43.46 10.15
N ARG A 389 2.49 43.51 10.34
CA ARG A 389 3.26 44.76 10.17
C ARG A 389 3.25 45.14 8.68
N GLU A 390 3.04 46.47 8.42
CA GLU A 390 3.18 47.02 7.07
C GLU A 390 4.55 46.69 6.47
N GLY A 391 4.57 46.22 5.21
CA GLY A 391 5.76 45.76 4.51
C GLY A 391 6.17 44.31 4.86
N SER A 392 5.44 43.61 5.72
CA SER A 392 5.74 42.19 5.98
C SER A 392 5.40 41.33 4.76
N LYS A 393 6.10 40.19 4.65
CA LYS A 393 6.00 39.28 3.52
C LYS A 393 4.92 38.24 3.78
N ILE A 394 3.85 38.23 2.99
CA ILE A 394 2.79 37.25 3.02
C ILE A 394 3.04 36.18 1.92
N VAL A 395 3.08 34.93 2.29
CA VAL A 395 3.26 33.81 1.35
C VAL A 395 1.89 33.27 0.94
N LEU A 396 1.60 33.30 -0.35
CA LEU A 396 0.41 32.70 -0.94
C LEU A 396 0.76 31.30 -1.46
N THR A 397 0.00 30.28 -1.07
CA THR A 397 0.04 28.96 -1.69
C THR A 397 -0.98 28.94 -2.81
N VAL A 398 -0.55 28.73 -4.04
CA VAL A 398 -1.37 28.81 -5.26
C VAL A 398 -1.39 27.46 -5.95
N GLY A 399 -2.56 27.04 -6.43
CA GLY A 399 -2.72 25.80 -7.18
C GLY A 399 -2.08 25.88 -8.57
N GLU A 400 -1.32 24.83 -8.95
CA GLU A 400 -0.69 24.71 -10.28
C GLU A 400 -1.68 24.28 -11.38
N GLY A 401 -2.85 23.77 -10.98
CA GLY A 401 -3.78 23.11 -11.90
C GLY A 401 -3.37 21.67 -12.22
N PRO A 402 -4.23 20.92 -12.94
CA PRO A 402 -3.89 19.60 -13.42
C PRO A 402 -2.77 19.70 -14.46
N GLN A 403 -1.67 18.98 -14.22
CA GLN A 403 -0.63 18.79 -15.23
C GLN A 403 -1.17 17.78 -16.24
N VAL A 404 -1.36 18.19 -17.49
CA VAL A 404 -1.85 17.29 -18.55
C VAL A 404 -0.71 16.91 -19.47
N ALA A 405 -0.67 15.63 -19.82
CA ALA A 405 0.26 15.02 -20.76
C ALA A 405 -0.51 14.51 -22.00
N ARG A 406 0.12 14.55 -23.14
CA ARG A 406 -0.45 14.00 -24.37
C ARG A 406 0.09 12.59 -24.61
N VAL A 407 -0.77 11.63 -24.82
CA VAL A 407 -0.39 10.24 -25.11
C VAL A 407 0.38 10.17 -26.44
N PRO A 408 1.65 9.71 -26.45
CA PRO A 408 2.42 9.53 -27.67
C PRO A 408 1.88 8.41 -28.56
N ASN A 409 2.33 8.32 -29.79
CA ASN A 409 2.00 7.21 -30.67
C ASN A 409 3.03 6.08 -30.45
N LEU A 410 2.60 5.02 -29.80
CA LEU A 410 3.46 3.90 -29.41
C LEU A 410 3.30 2.69 -30.31
N VAL A 411 2.27 2.67 -31.17
CA VAL A 411 2.03 1.57 -32.09
C VAL A 411 3.14 1.48 -33.12
N GLY A 412 3.75 0.32 -33.24
CA GLY A 412 4.87 0.05 -34.15
C GLY A 412 6.24 0.19 -33.51
N LEU A 413 6.34 0.65 -32.26
CA LEU A 413 7.58 0.71 -31.48
C LEU A 413 7.88 -0.61 -30.77
N THR A 414 9.09 -0.80 -30.35
CA THR A 414 9.46 -1.85 -29.39
C THR A 414 9.01 -1.47 -27.98
N TYR A 415 9.00 -2.42 -27.07
CA TYR A 415 8.65 -2.16 -25.67
C TYR A 415 9.53 -1.09 -25.02
N GLU A 416 10.86 -1.18 -25.22
CA GLU A 416 11.84 -0.24 -24.64
C GLU A 416 11.66 1.19 -25.18
N GLU A 417 11.37 1.34 -26.48
CA GLU A 417 11.09 2.64 -27.09
C GLU A 417 9.77 3.23 -26.56
N ALA A 418 8.73 2.41 -26.44
CA ALA A 418 7.44 2.85 -25.91
C ALA A 418 7.50 3.27 -24.45
N GLU A 419 8.27 2.57 -23.62
CA GLU A 419 8.50 2.92 -22.21
C GLU A 419 9.22 4.27 -22.09
N ALA A 420 10.25 4.51 -22.91
CA ALA A 420 10.98 5.78 -22.95
C ALA A 420 10.09 6.96 -23.40
N ASP A 421 9.27 6.76 -24.44
CA ASP A 421 8.34 7.78 -24.93
C ASP A 421 7.25 8.12 -23.91
N LEU A 422 6.78 7.13 -23.14
CA LEU A 422 5.84 7.36 -22.04
C LEU A 422 6.48 8.16 -20.90
N GLU A 423 7.72 7.82 -20.50
CA GLU A 423 8.45 8.53 -19.46
C GLU A 423 8.71 10.00 -19.87
N GLU A 424 9.12 10.25 -21.13
CA GLU A 424 9.33 11.60 -21.66
C GLU A 424 8.02 12.42 -21.67
N ALA A 425 6.89 11.76 -21.97
CA ALA A 425 5.56 12.38 -21.91
C ALA A 425 5.04 12.59 -20.48
N GLY A 426 5.73 12.10 -19.46
CA GLY A 426 5.27 12.14 -18.06
C GLY A 426 4.07 11.23 -17.79
N LEU A 427 3.94 10.14 -18.55
CA LEU A 427 2.92 9.10 -18.42
C LEU A 427 3.55 7.80 -17.89
N LEU A 428 2.73 6.88 -17.41
CA LEU A 428 3.17 5.62 -16.84
C LEU A 428 2.67 4.45 -17.68
N LEU A 429 3.48 3.39 -17.76
CA LEU A 429 3.06 2.13 -18.34
C LEU A 429 2.12 1.39 -17.38
N GLY A 430 0.88 1.14 -17.79
CA GLY A 430 -0.16 0.50 -16.97
C GLY A 430 -0.16 -1.02 -17.02
N GLY A 431 0.40 -1.58 -18.08
CA GLY A 431 0.49 -3.03 -18.31
C GLY A 431 0.63 -3.35 -19.80
N VAL A 432 1.07 -4.58 -20.06
CA VAL A 432 1.27 -5.09 -21.41
C VAL A 432 0.46 -6.37 -21.59
N ASN A 433 -0.39 -6.40 -22.62
CA ASN A 433 -1.09 -7.58 -23.05
C ASN A 433 -0.39 -8.17 -24.29
N GLU A 434 -0.55 -9.45 -24.53
CA GLU A 434 0.00 -10.11 -25.71
C GLU A 434 -1.13 -10.51 -26.67
N VAL A 435 -0.91 -10.29 -27.96
CA VAL A 435 -1.84 -10.70 -29.03
C VAL A 435 -1.09 -11.38 -30.16
N SER A 436 -1.67 -12.43 -30.72
CA SER A 436 -1.16 -13.04 -31.96
C SER A 436 -1.56 -12.20 -33.16
N SER A 437 -0.58 -11.72 -33.93
CA SER A 437 -0.81 -10.90 -35.11
C SER A 437 -0.06 -11.47 -36.34
N GLY A 438 -0.75 -11.59 -37.46
CA GLY A 438 -0.12 -11.96 -38.74
C GLY A 438 0.57 -10.79 -39.46
N THR A 439 0.34 -9.55 -38.99
CA THR A 439 0.80 -8.34 -39.70
C THR A 439 1.83 -7.56 -38.85
N VAL A 440 1.83 -7.68 -37.51
CA VAL A 440 2.76 -7.01 -36.62
C VAL A 440 3.83 -8.00 -36.16
N PRO A 441 5.15 -7.67 -36.30
CA PRO A 441 6.23 -8.54 -35.84
C PRO A 441 6.15 -8.85 -34.35
N ALA A 442 6.71 -9.98 -33.92
CA ALA A 442 6.81 -10.32 -32.50
C ALA A 442 7.66 -9.29 -31.75
N GLY A 443 7.23 -8.89 -30.54
CA GLY A 443 7.91 -7.90 -29.69
C GLY A 443 7.59 -6.44 -30.01
N VAL A 444 6.70 -6.16 -30.99
CA VAL A 444 6.29 -4.81 -31.40
C VAL A 444 4.92 -4.49 -30.86
N ILE A 445 4.69 -3.23 -30.46
CA ILE A 445 3.40 -2.75 -29.96
C ILE A 445 2.37 -2.78 -31.11
N ALA A 446 1.33 -3.58 -30.93
CA ALA A 446 0.26 -3.74 -31.89
C ALA A 446 -0.90 -2.78 -31.64
N ASP A 447 -1.13 -2.39 -30.38
CA ASP A 447 -2.22 -1.49 -29.97
C ASP A 447 -1.88 -0.79 -28.67
N GLN A 448 -2.53 0.35 -28.40
CA GLN A 448 -2.39 1.14 -27.16
C GLN A 448 -3.73 1.68 -26.71
N ASP A 449 -3.92 1.76 -25.39
CA ASP A 449 -5.09 2.36 -24.75
C ASP A 449 -4.67 3.23 -23.56
N PRO A 450 -4.99 4.54 -23.57
CA PRO A 450 -5.77 5.32 -24.56
C PRO A 450 -5.04 5.56 -25.89
N PRO A 451 -5.80 5.88 -26.96
CA PRO A 451 -5.20 6.12 -28.27
C PRO A 451 -4.29 7.35 -28.28
N ALA A 452 -3.32 7.35 -29.21
CA ALA A 452 -2.38 8.45 -29.41
C ALA A 452 -3.09 9.81 -29.57
N GLY A 453 -2.55 10.84 -28.92
CA GLY A 453 -3.09 12.19 -28.93
C GLY A 453 -4.12 12.49 -27.85
N THR A 454 -4.58 11.51 -27.10
CA THR A 454 -5.46 11.70 -25.93
C THR A 454 -4.74 12.56 -24.87
N MET A 455 -5.45 13.52 -24.26
CA MET A 455 -4.93 14.32 -23.15
C MET A 455 -5.27 13.62 -21.83
N LEU A 456 -4.27 13.29 -21.05
CA LEU A 456 -4.38 12.65 -19.74
C LEU A 456 -3.72 13.52 -18.67
N GLU A 457 -4.05 13.32 -17.41
CA GLU A 457 -3.27 13.89 -16.31
C GLU A 457 -1.88 13.27 -16.28
N SER A 458 -0.86 14.08 -16.01
CA SER A 458 0.52 13.58 -15.85
C SER A 458 0.59 12.52 -14.77
N GLY A 459 1.26 11.40 -15.07
CA GLY A 459 1.29 10.20 -14.23
C GLY A 459 0.12 9.23 -14.46
N SER A 460 -0.74 9.48 -15.47
CA SER A 460 -1.75 8.51 -15.90
C SER A 460 -1.13 7.32 -16.63
N TYR A 461 -1.81 6.18 -16.59
CA TYR A 461 -1.36 4.96 -17.22
C TYR A 461 -1.81 4.84 -18.67
N VAL A 462 -0.91 4.29 -19.50
CA VAL A 462 -1.19 3.85 -20.87
C VAL A 462 -0.94 2.36 -20.94
N TYR A 463 -1.88 1.60 -21.47
CA TYR A 463 -1.81 0.16 -21.63
C TYR A 463 -1.36 -0.18 -23.06
N LEU A 464 -0.50 -1.18 -23.18
CA LEU A 464 0.05 -1.60 -24.47
C LEU A 464 -0.37 -3.03 -24.77
N THR A 465 -0.52 -3.32 -26.07
CA THR A 465 -0.70 -4.68 -26.55
C THR A 465 0.47 -5.00 -27.48
N THR A 466 1.30 -5.98 -27.11
CA THR A 466 2.42 -6.44 -27.91
C THR A 466 2.02 -7.61 -28.80
N SER A 467 2.60 -7.69 -29.99
CA SER A 467 2.44 -8.83 -30.86
C SER A 467 3.42 -9.95 -30.46
N VAL A 468 2.94 -11.19 -30.38
CA VAL A 468 3.76 -12.40 -30.32
C VAL A 468 4.03 -13.01 -31.71
N GLY A 469 3.65 -12.29 -32.78
CA GLY A 469 3.78 -12.75 -34.15
C GLY A 469 2.67 -13.74 -34.56
N PRO A 470 2.73 -14.29 -35.77
CA PRO A 470 1.77 -15.27 -36.22
C PRO A 470 1.96 -16.58 -35.45
N GLN A 471 0.91 -17.13 -34.85
CA GLN A 471 0.95 -18.49 -34.29
C GLN A 471 1.27 -19.48 -35.43
N GLY A 472 2.47 -20.01 -35.35
CA GLY A 472 2.87 -21.10 -36.28
C GLY A 472 1.88 -22.26 -36.10
N LYS A 473 1.27 -22.71 -37.19
CA LYS A 473 0.58 -24.01 -37.25
C LYS A 473 1.61 -25.05 -36.82
N THR A 474 1.51 -25.56 -35.61
CA THR A 474 2.23 -26.78 -35.20
C THR A 474 1.59 -27.92 -36.02
N SER A 475 2.18 -28.23 -37.16
CA SER A 475 1.90 -29.41 -37.91
C SER A 475 2.43 -30.61 -37.13
N TYR A 476 1.56 -31.29 -36.42
CA TYR A 476 1.83 -32.65 -35.97
C TYR A 476 1.81 -33.53 -37.24
N GLY A 477 2.99 -33.80 -37.79
CA GLY A 477 3.18 -34.90 -38.73
C GLY A 477 3.02 -36.21 -37.97
N PHE A 478 2.26 -37.12 -38.57
CA PHE A 478 2.03 -38.51 -38.17
C PHE A 478 3.31 -39.33 -38.06
#